data_bf483436e06d515ad5029d5421d2f1ab
#
_entry.id   bf483436e06d515ad5029d5421d2f1ab
#
_cell.length_a   1.000
_cell.length_b   1.000
_cell.length_c   1.000
_cell.angle_alpha   90.00
_cell.angle_beta   90.00
_cell.angle_gamma   90.00
#
_symmetry.space_group_name_H-M   'P 1'
#
loop_
_entity.id
_entity.type
_entity.pdbx_description
1 polymer ?
#
loop_
_entity_poly.entity_id
_entity_poly.type
_entity_poly.pdbx_seq_one_letter_code
_entity_poly.pdbx_strand_id
1 'polypeptide(L)'
;MIITYQKKLTGKKVGIVFGTFAPMHQGHLDVIMRAKKECDGGCVVIVDGRDNDRGAQAGMSLKKRYRYIREFFADDDLVAVYPINETEREIPAYPNGWIMFMQATKEIIYHGTEGNPLPVFYVSEKEYYDHLVDDGYAAFLLDRTENPISATMIRENPLKYWDKITYPFRRVFSKNILICGTASEGKTTLVKDLGKYFNAPYATEYAREYMEQSYVSEWELDGMDYMAFLDGQYRKNKAMINSPANNGVFFADSDSMTTRMYAEYYHRDPELDLTEEEFKEIAVAADAITKKCRWDRIYVLAPHGIFVDDHTRYMEFSDVNERNELFEILCNNIKASGNWDKVVILDSGYYENFKKIVNDVKEMYENGNLA
;
A
#
# COMPACT_ATOMS: atom_id res chain seq x y z
N MET A 1 -27.05 -1.95 -4.19
CA MET A 1 -26.78 -1.48 -5.59
C MET A 1 -25.28 -1.23 -5.69
N ILE A 2 -24.56 -1.96 -6.56
CA ILE A 2 -23.12 -1.71 -6.80
C ILE A 2 -23.05 -0.55 -7.80
N ILE A 3 -22.69 0.65 -7.34
CA ILE A 3 -22.42 1.78 -8.22
C ILE A 3 -21.00 1.57 -8.74
N THR A 4 -20.86 1.36 -10.04
CA THR A 4 -19.56 1.27 -10.68
C THR A 4 -19.42 2.35 -11.74
N TYR A 5 -18.22 2.92 -11.85
CA TYR A 5 -17.87 3.84 -12.95
C TYR A 5 -17.39 3.07 -14.18
N GLN A 6 -17.48 1.75 -14.16
CA GLN A 6 -17.07 0.90 -15.28
C GLN A 6 -18.13 0.94 -16.37
N LYS A 7 -17.67 0.96 -17.64
CA LYS A 7 -18.54 0.79 -18.79
C LYS A 7 -19.12 -0.62 -18.81
N LYS A 8 -20.33 -0.76 -19.30
CA LYS A 8 -20.89 -2.08 -19.58
C LYS A 8 -20.19 -2.67 -20.79
N LEU A 9 -19.89 -3.96 -20.71
CA LEU A 9 -19.30 -4.69 -21.82
C LEU A 9 -20.35 -5.02 -22.88
N THR A 10 -19.98 -4.89 -24.15
CA THR A 10 -20.87 -5.14 -25.30
C THR A 10 -20.22 -6.13 -26.24
N GLY A 11 -20.98 -7.15 -26.68
CA GLY A 11 -20.49 -8.17 -27.59
C GLY A 11 -21.45 -9.34 -27.68
N LYS A 12 -21.10 -10.36 -28.47
CA LYS A 12 -21.87 -11.63 -28.56
C LYS A 12 -21.48 -12.63 -27.48
N LYS A 13 -20.21 -12.60 -27.09
CA LYS A 13 -19.64 -13.47 -26.04
C LYS A 13 -18.86 -12.62 -25.04
N VAL A 14 -18.99 -12.96 -23.76
CA VAL A 14 -18.20 -12.34 -22.68
C VAL A 14 -17.48 -13.41 -21.89
N GLY A 15 -16.18 -13.23 -21.66
CA GLY A 15 -15.37 -14.10 -20.81
C GLY A 15 -15.68 -13.89 -19.33
N ILE A 16 -15.77 -14.94 -18.56
CA ILE A 16 -16.00 -14.89 -17.11
C ILE A 16 -14.84 -15.56 -16.41
N VAL A 17 -14.18 -14.79 -15.54
CA VAL A 17 -13.11 -15.30 -14.66
C VAL A 17 -13.48 -14.96 -13.22
N PHE A 18 -13.50 -15.95 -12.35
CA PHE A 18 -13.81 -15.73 -10.94
C PHE A 18 -12.72 -16.31 -10.02
N GLY A 19 -12.60 -15.79 -8.83
CA GLY A 19 -11.67 -16.29 -7.84
C GLY A 19 -11.39 -15.33 -6.70
N THR A 20 -10.67 -15.82 -5.69
CA THR A 20 -10.32 -15.06 -4.50
C THR A 20 -9.26 -13.99 -4.76
N PHE A 21 -8.32 -14.21 -5.69
CA PHE A 21 -7.23 -13.27 -6.05
C PHE A 21 -6.45 -12.71 -4.85
N ALA A 22 -5.91 -13.55 -4.01
CA ALA A 22 -5.24 -13.15 -2.77
C ALA A 22 -3.77 -13.59 -2.67
N PRO A 23 -2.82 -12.92 -3.39
CA PRO A 23 -2.97 -11.80 -4.32
C PRO A 23 -3.31 -12.21 -5.75
N MET A 24 -3.70 -11.23 -6.60
CA MET A 24 -3.69 -11.42 -8.05
C MET A 24 -2.24 -11.49 -8.54
N HIS A 25 -1.96 -12.46 -9.40
CA HIS A 25 -0.62 -12.74 -9.91
C HIS A 25 -0.66 -13.06 -11.41
N GLN A 26 0.52 -13.22 -12.04
CA GLN A 26 0.62 -13.46 -13.48
C GLN A 26 -0.25 -14.60 -13.98
N GLY A 27 -0.35 -15.73 -13.24
CA GLY A 27 -1.23 -16.83 -13.65
C GLY A 27 -2.71 -16.45 -13.73
N HIS A 28 -3.20 -15.59 -12.84
CA HIS A 28 -4.56 -15.04 -12.96
C HIS A 28 -4.68 -14.07 -14.14
N LEU A 29 -3.62 -13.26 -14.37
CA LEU A 29 -3.60 -12.32 -15.48
C LEU A 29 -3.67 -13.02 -16.84
N ASP A 30 -2.94 -14.12 -17.01
CA ASP A 30 -2.96 -14.92 -18.23
C ASP A 30 -4.37 -15.41 -18.55
N VAL A 31 -5.08 -15.92 -17.54
CA VAL A 31 -6.50 -16.34 -17.66
C VAL A 31 -7.39 -15.19 -18.10
N ILE A 32 -7.26 -14.02 -17.45
CA ILE A 32 -8.06 -12.83 -17.75
C ILE A 32 -7.76 -12.32 -19.18
N MET A 33 -6.47 -12.26 -19.56
CA MET A 33 -6.06 -11.83 -20.89
C MET A 33 -6.56 -12.75 -21.99
N ARG A 34 -6.56 -14.07 -21.76
CA ARG A 34 -7.10 -15.05 -22.68
C ARG A 34 -8.61 -14.86 -22.84
N ALA A 35 -9.35 -14.82 -21.73
CA ALA A 35 -10.81 -14.59 -21.72
C ALA A 35 -11.18 -13.29 -22.46
N LYS A 36 -10.47 -12.20 -22.18
CA LYS A 36 -10.64 -10.90 -22.84
C LYS A 36 -10.42 -10.94 -24.36
N LYS A 37 -9.45 -11.73 -24.83
CA LYS A 37 -9.08 -11.78 -26.26
C LYS A 37 -9.87 -12.78 -27.07
N GLU A 38 -10.35 -13.86 -26.46
CA GLU A 38 -11.16 -14.89 -27.12
C GLU A 38 -12.66 -14.53 -27.16
N CYS A 39 -13.09 -13.52 -26.38
CA CYS A 39 -14.47 -13.04 -26.33
C CYS A 39 -14.58 -11.60 -26.87
N ASP A 40 -15.45 -11.36 -27.86
CA ASP A 40 -15.65 -10.05 -28.48
C ASP A 40 -16.25 -9.00 -27.52
N GLY A 41 -16.90 -9.43 -26.45
CA GLY A 41 -17.39 -8.59 -25.36
C GLY A 41 -16.41 -8.39 -24.19
N GLY A 42 -15.15 -8.82 -24.33
CA GLY A 42 -14.16 -8.67 -23.26
C GLY A 42 -14.34 -9.67 -22.12
N CYS A 43 -13.98 -9.28 -20.88
CA CYS A 43 -13.94 -10.14 -19.72
C CYS A 43 -14.58 -9.50 -18.47
N VAL A 44 -15.47 -10.23 -17.81
CA VAL A 44 -15.94 -9.93 -16.45
C VAL A 44 -15.09 -10.70 -15.46
N VAL A 45 -14.42 -9.98 -14.57
CA VAL A 45 -13.65 -10.54 -13.45
C VAL A 45 -14.48 -10.46 -12.18
N ILE A 46 -14.77 -11.60 -11.57
CA ILE A 46 -15.53 -11.70 -10.34
C ILE A 46 -14.58 -12.00 -9.18
N VAL A 47 -14.46 -11.06 -8.26
CA VAL A 47 -13.66 -11.21 -7.04
C VAL A 47 -14.57 -11.76 -5.96
N ASP A 48 -14.42 -13.02 -5.63
CA ASP A 48 -15.18 -13.66 -4.57
C ASP A 48 -14.45 -13.61 -3.21
N GLY A 49 -15.20 -13.71 -2.14
CA GLY A 49 -14.61 -13.82 -0.82
C GLY A 49 -15.59 -13.75 0.33
N ARG A 50 -15.06 -14.21 1.48
CA ARG A 50 -15.71 -14.19 2.79
C ARG A 50 -14.96 -13.26 3.73
N ASP A 51 -15.61 -12.81 4.79
CA ASP A 51 -15.03 -11.88 5.77
C ASP A 51 -13.72 -12.41 6.40
N ASN A 52 -13.63 -13.73 6.61
CA ASN A 52 -12.47 -14.40 7.22
C ASN A 52 -11.74 -15.35 6.26
N ASP A 53 -11.81 -15.13 4.95
CA ASP A 53 -11.10 -15.95 4.00
C ASP A 53 -9.55 -15.77 4.10
N ARG A 54 -8.82 -16.66 3.41
CA ARG A 54 -7.34 -16.62 3.37
C ARG A 54 -6.76 -15.27 2.90
N GLY A 55 -7.53 -14.51 2.11
CA GLY A 55 -7.13 -13.17 1.67
C GLY A 55 -7.28 -12.16 2.80
N ALA A 56 -8.38 -12.18 3.52
CA ALA A 56 -8.62 -11.33 4.68
C ALA A 56 -7.59 -11.58 5.78
N GLN A 57 -7.27 -12.85 6.07
CA GLN A 57 -6.23 -13.25 7.02
C GLN A 57 -4.84 -12.72 6.62
N ALA A 58 -4.55 -12.62 5.32
CA ALA A 58 -3.32 -12.03 4.79
C ALA A 58 -3.41 -10.50 4.58
N GLY A 59 -4.35 -9.81 5.24
CA GLY A 59 -4.53 -8.36 5.15
C GLY A 59 -5.15 -7.85 3.84
N MET A 60 -5.65 -8.75 3.00
CA MET A 60 -6.29 -8.48 1.70
C MET A 60 -7.79 -8.79 1.77
N SER A 61 -8.57 -7.97 2.49
CA SER A 61 -10.04 -8.12 2.52
C SER A 61 -10.63 -8.10 1.10
N LEU A 62 -11.84 -8.64 0.92
CA LEU A 62 -12.55 -8.61 -0.37
C LEU A 62 -12.58 -7.19 -0.97
N LYS A 63 -12.90 -6.18 -0.16
CA LYS A 63 -12.92 -4.77 -0.58
C LYS A 63 -11.58 -4.29 -1.11
N LYS A 64 -10.46 -4.69 -0.48
CA LYS A 64 -9.10 -4.34 -0.94
C LYS A 64 -8.77 -5.04 -2.26
N ARG A 65 -9.03 -6.35 -2.36
CA ARG A 65 -8.79 -7.12 -3.59
C ARG A 65 -9.56 -6.56 -4.78
N TYR A 66 -10.85 -6.33 -4.58
CA TYR A 66 -11.71 -5.70 -5.58
C TYR A 66 -11.17 -4.35 -6.05
N ARG A 67 -10.76 -3.48 -5.11
CA ARG A 67 -10.18 -2.17 -5.42
C ARG A 67 -8.87 -2.30 -6.20
N TYR A 68 -7.99 -3.21 -5.81
CA TYR A 68 -6.68 -3.36 -6.44
C TYR A 68 -6.78 -3.94 -7.85
N ILE A 69 -7.70 -4.86 -8.09
CA ILE A 69 -7.96 -5.39 -9.42
C ILE A 69 -8.57 -4.32 -10.32
N ARG A 70 -9.51 -3.54 -9.82
CA ARG A 70 -10.05 -2.39 -10.57
C ARG A 70 -8.98 -1.35 -10.89
N GLU A 71 -8.08 -1.07 -9.96
CA GLU A 71 -6.96 -0.16 -10.17
C GLU A 71 -6.02 -0.69 -11.27
N PHE A 72 -5.79 -2.00 -11.29
CA PHE A 72 -4.94 -2.64 -12.31
C PHE A 72 -5.53 -2.53 -13.72
N PHE A 73 -6.84 -2.60 -13.86
CA PHE A 73 -7.57 -2.51 -15.13
C PHE A 73 -8.25 -1.15 -15.34
N ALA A 74 -7.78 -0.09 -14.67
CA ALA A 74 -8.45 1.22 -14.72
C ALA A 74 -8.47 1.86 -16.12
N ASP A 75 -7.52 1.52 -16.97
CA ASP A 75 -7.36 1.97 -18.36
C ASP A 75 -7.88 0.98 -19.40
N ASP A 76 -8.55 -0.09 -18.97
CA ASP A 76 -8.98 -1.19 -19.83
C ASP A 76 -10.51 -1.28 -19.94
N ASP A 77 -11.07 -0.75 -21.02
CA ASP A 77 -12.51 -0.74 -21.31
C ASP A 77 -13.09 -2.14 -21.62
N LEU A 78 -12.25 -3.17 -21.83
CA LEU A 78 -12.67 -4.55 -22.09
C LEU A 78 -12.63 -5.46 -20.85
N VAL A 79 -12.30 -4.92 -19.67
CA VAL A 79 -12.32 -5.66 -18.42
C VAL A 79 -13.21 -4.95 -17.40
N ALA A 80 -14.27 -5.64 -16.97
CA ALA A 80 -15.15 -5.18 -15.92
C ALA A 80 -14.97 -6.04 -14.65
N VAL A 81 -14.84 -5.42 -13.49
CA VAL A 81 -14.54 -6.12 -12.23
C VAL A 81 -15.68 -5.95 -11.24
N TYR A 82 -16.16 -7.04 -10.65
CA TYR A 82 -17.25 -7.05 -9.68
C TYR A 82 -16.93 -7.92 -8.47
N PRO A 83 -17.41 -7.55 -7.25
CA PRO A 83 -17.25 -8.39 -6.07
C PRO A 83 -18.45 -9.30 -5.84
N ILE A 84 -18.21 -10.49 -5.30
CA ILE A 84 -19.21 -11.30 -4.62
C ILE A 84 -18.80 -11.43 -3.15
N ASN A 85 -19.54 -10.80 -2.25
CA ASN A 85 -19.41 -11.03 -0.82
C ASN A 85 -20.28 -12.24 -0.43
N GLU A 86 -19.63 -13.37 -0.28
CA GLU A 86 -20.32 -14.63 0.04
C GLU A 86 -20.90 -14.62 1.47
N THR A 87 -20.28 -13.88 2.41
CA THR A 87 -20.83 -13.75 3.78
C THR A 87 -22.12 -12.92 3.77
N GLU A 88 -22.11 -11.77 3.11
CA GLU A 88 -23.28 -10.88 3.03
C GLU A 88 -24.45 -11.52 2.27
N ARG A 89 -24.14 -12.37 1.28
CA ARG A 89 -25.13 -13.07 0.48
C ARG A 89 -25.52 -14.45 1.07
N GLU A 90 -24.97 -14.81 2.22
CA GLU A 90 -25.20 -16.09 2.89
C GLU A 90 -24.94 -17.31 2.00
N ILE A 91 -23.98 -17.20 1.05
CA ILE A 91 -23.62 -18.28 0.15
C ILE A 91 -22.80 -19.32 0.93
N PRO A 92 -23.25 -20.59 1.00
CA PRO A 92 -22.48 -21.65 1.63
C PRO A 92 -21.11 -21.87 0.98
N ALA A 93 -20.20 -22.54 1.68
CA ALA A 93 -18.93 -22.92 1.07
C ALA A 93 -19.14 -23.92 -0.08
N TYR A 94 -18.28 -23.84 -1.10
CA TYR A 94 -18.27 -24.82 -2.17
C TYR A 94 -18.11 -26.27 -1.60
N PRO A 95 -18.81 -27.30 -2.13
CA PRO A 95 -19.68 -27.24 -3.31
C PRO A 95 -21.14 -26.80 -3.01
N ASN A 96 -21.56 -26.75 -1.74
CA ASN A 96 -22.95 -26.52 -1.36
C ASN A 96 -23.52 -25.17 -1.80
N GLY A 97 -22.66 -24.14 -1.91
CA GLY A 97 -23.02 -22.79 -2.34
C GLY A 97 -23.06 -22.58 -3.85
N TRP A 98 -22.74 -23.59 -4.67
CA TRP A 98 -22.56 -23.43 -6.10
C TRP A 98 -23.74 -22.76 -6.82
N ILE A 99 -24.95 -23.23 -6.56
CA ILE A 99 -26.17 -22.68 -7.19
C ILE A 99 -26.35 -21.20 -6.86
N MET A 100 -26.17 -20.83 -5.60
CA MET A 100 -26.31 -19.43 -5.15
C MET A 100 -25.19 -18.53 -5.73
N PHE A 101 -23.97 -19.07 -5.79
CA PHE A 101 -22.85 -18.38 -6.41
C PHE A 101 -23.09 -18.13 -7.90
N MET A 102 -23.58 -19.12 -8.63
CA MET A 102 -23.91 -18.98 -10.06
C MET A 102 -25.10 -18.04 -10.29
N GLN A 103 -26.07 -17.98 -9.37
CA GLN A 103 -27.13 -16.97 -9.43
C GLN A 103 -26.58 -15.56 -9.26
N ALA A 104 -25.71 -15.33 -8.28
CA ALA A 104 -25.03 -14.05 -8.08
C ALA A 104 -24.15 -13.67 -9.31
N THR A 105 -23.49 -14.65 -9.91
CA THR A 105 -22.72 -14.47 -11.14
C THR A 105 -23.59 -14.03 -12.32
N LYS A 106 -24.78 -14.64 -12.51
CA LYS A 106 -25.74 -14.23 -13.55
C LYS A 106 -26.22 -12.78 -13.35
N GLU A 107 -26.52 -12.39 -12.10
CA GLU A 107 -26.88 -11.00 -11.78
C GLU A 107 -25.77 -10.02 -12.17
N ILE A 108 -24.51 -10.37 -11.89
CA ILE A 108 -23.35 -9.54 -12.25
C ILE A 108 -23.21 -9.43 -13.77
N ILE A 109 -23.33 -10.52 -14.52
CA ILE A 109 -23.27 -10.52 -15.98
C ILE A 109 -24.37 -9.63 -16.55
N TYR A 110 -25.60 -9.76 -16.07
CA TYR A 110 -26.73 -8.95 -16.49
C TYR A 110 -26.51 -7.44 -16.26
N HIS A 111 -25.94 -7.09 -15.10
CA HIS A 111 -25.66 -5.68 -14.78
C HIS A 111 -24.41 -5.12 -15.47
N GLY A 112 -23.42 -5.96 -15.71
CA GLY A 112 -22.11 -5.57 -16.26
C GLY A 112 -22.03 -5.61 -17.77
N THR A 113 -23.05 -6.12 -18.46
CA THR A 113 -23.05 -6.27 -19.91
C THR A 113 -24.30 -5.67 -20.55
N GLU A 114 -24.29 -5.47 -21.86
CA GLU A 114 -25.42 -5.08 -22.67
C GLU A 114 -25.69 -6.15 -23.75
N GLY A 115 -26.96 -6.34 -24.09
CA GLY A 115 -27.35 -7.25 -25.20
C GLY A 115 -27.34 -8.74 -24.83
N ASN A 116 -27.25 -9.10 -23.54
CA ASN A 116 -27.23 -10.49 -23.06
C ASN A 116 -26.19 -11.38 -23.76
N PRO A 117 -24.89 -11.07 -23.71
CA PRO A 117 -23.87 -11.89 -24.34
C PRO A 117 -23.82 -13.29 -23.75
N LEU A 118 -23.43 -14.27 -24.58
CA LEU A 118 -23.18 -15.64 -24.11
C LEU A 118 -21.98 -15.64 -23.15
N PRO A 119 -22.13 -16.05 -21.88
CA PRO A 119 -21.01 -16.18 -20.95
C PRO A 119 -20.15 -17.39 -21.32
N VAL A 120 -18.84 -17.20 -21.31
CA VAL A 120 -17.82 -18.22 -21.53
C VAL A 120 -16.88 -18.22 -20.34
N PHE A 121 -16.86 -19.32 -19.56
CA PHE A 121 -16.08 -19.40 -18.34
C PHE A 121 -14.66 -19.88 -18.58
N TYR A 122 -13.69 -19.23 -17.94
CA TYR A 122 -12.27 -19.59 -17.98
C TYR A 122 -11.84 -19.94 -16.55
N VAL A 123 -11.57 -21.21 -16.31
CA VAL A 123 -11.23 -21.75 -14.97
C VAL A 123 -9.98 -22.60 -15.06
N SER A 124 -9.29 -22.74 -13.92
CA SER A 124 -8.08 -23.55 -13.78
C SER A 124 -8.24 -24.72 -12.82
N GLU A 125 -9.37 -24.83 -12.14
CA GLU A 125 -9.76 -25.97 -11.33
C GLU A 125 -10.71 -26.89 -12.10
N LYS A 126 -10.35 -28.19 -12.16
CA LYS A 126 -11.16 -29.18 -12.86
C LYS A 126 -12.56 -29.31 -12.27
N GLU A 127 -12.69 -29.22 -10.95
CA GLU A 127 -14.00 -29.33 -10.28
C GLU A 127 -14.96 -28.22 -10.73
N TYR A 128 -14.50 -26.98 -10.85
CA TYR A 128 -15.34 -25.88 -11.37
C TYR A 128 -15.67 -26.08 -12.85
N TYR A 129 -14.71 -26.56 -13.64
CA TYR A 129 -14.94 -26.88 -15.04
C TYR A 129 -16.06 -27.92 -15.23
N ASP A 130 -15.97 -29.03 -14.49
CA ASP A 130 -16.94 -30.12 -14.57
C ASP A 130 -18.35 -29.62 -14.20
N HIS A 131 -18.51 -28.87 -13.08
CA HIS A 131 -19.79 -28.27 -12.70
C HIS A 131 -20.36 -27.31 -13.74
N LEU A 132 -19.50 -26.46 -14.34
CA LEU A 132 -19.94 -25.52 -15.39
C LEU A 132 -20.45 -26.25 -16.62
N VAL A 133 -19.75 -27.29 -17.04
CA VAL A 133 -20.16 -28.10 -18.20
C VAL A 133 -21.46 -28.88 -17.91
N ASP A 134 -21.60 -29.45 -16.70
CA ASP A 134 -22.81 -30.15 -16.27
C ASP A 134 -24.03 -29.22 -16.21
N ASP A 135 -23.81 -27.93 -15.85
CA ASP A 135 -24.84 -26.88 -15.86
C ASP A 135 -25.11 -26.31 -17.27
N GLY A 136 -24.41 -26.81 -18.30
CA GLY A 136 -24.60 -26.40 -19.70
C GLY A 136 -23.92 -25.13 -20.13
N TYR A 137 -22.94 -24.64 -19.38
CA TYR A 137 -22.15 -23.47 -19.75
C TYR A 137 -20.99 -23.82 -20.67
N ALA A 138 -20.63 -22.87 -21.55
CA ALA A 138 -19.36 -22.91 -22.25
C ALA A 138 -18.23 -22.62 -21.26
N ALA A 139 -17.29 -23.55 -21.12
CA ALA A 139 -16.16 -23.41 -20.20
C ALA A 139 -14.85 -23.87 -20.85
N PHE A 140 -13.74 -23.24 -20.47
CA PHE A 140 -12.38 -23.64 -20.82
C PHE A 140 -11.59 -23.94 -19.55
N LEU A 141 -11.00 -25.14 -19.51
CA LEU A 141 -10.05 -25.53 -18.46
C LEU A 141 -8.65 -25.13 -18.90
N LEU A 142 -7.98 -24.33 -18.09
CA LEU A 142 -6.64 -23.83 -18.36
C LEU A 142 -5.57 -24.67 -17.68
N ASP A 143 -4.50 -24.95 -18.41
CA ASP A 143 -3.38 -25.69 -17.88
C ASP A 143 -2.53 -24.82 -16.94
N ARG A 144 -2.43 -25.21 -15.67
CA ARG A 144 -1.60 -24.52 -14.66
C ARG A 144 -0.11 -24.79 -14.82
N THR A 145 0.29 -25.77 -15.63
CA THR A 145 1.71 -26.11 -15.81
C THR A 145 2.46 -25.07 -16.63
N GLU A 146 1.76 -24.28 -17.46
CA GLU A 146 2.37 -23.19 -18.23
C GLU A 146 2.88 -22.04 -17.34
N ASN A 147 2.23 -21.77 -16.22
CA ASN A 147 2.67 -20.76 -15.25
C ASN A 147 2.43 -21.26 -13.81
N PRO A 148 3.36 -22.04 -13.26
CA PRO A 148 3.18 -22.76 -12.00
C PRO A 148 3.33 -21.84 -10.78
N ILE A 149 2.55 -20.75 -10.73
CA ILE A 149 2.51 -19.81 -9.61
C ILE A 149 1.16 -19.89 -8.89
N SER A 150 1.18 -19.84 -7.57
CA SER A 150 -0.03 -19.77 -6.76
C SER A 150 0.00 -18.61 -5.76
N ALA A 151 -1.17 -18.12 -5.39
CA ALA A 151 -1.29 -17.11 -4.35
C ALA A 151 -0.73 -17.58 -2.99
N THR A 152 -0.76 -18.87 -2.71
CA THR A 152 -0.16 -19.46 -1.50
C THR A 152 1.35 -19.35 -1.52
N MET A 153 2.02 -19.77 -2.60
CA MET A 153 3.48 -19.61 -2.76
C MET A 153 3.91 -18.15 -2.59
N ILE A 154 3.12 -17.22 -3.13
CA ILE A 154 3.42 -15.79 -3.00
C ILE A 154 3.27 -15.34 -1.55
N ARG A 155 2.21 -15.73 -0.84
CA ARG A 155 2.03 -15.36 0.57
C ARG A 155 3.12 -15.92 1.47
N GLU A 156 3.63 -17.11 1.18
CA GLU A 156 4.74 -17.74 1.91
C GLU A 156 6.07 -17.06 1.65
N ASN A 157 6.33 -16.62 0.41
CA ASN A 157 7.58 -15.93 0.07
C ASN A 157 7.37 -14.86 -1.02
N PRO A 158 6.78 -13.71 -0.67
CA PRO A 158 6.41 -12.68 -1.64
C PRO A 158 7.60 -12.05 -2.35
N LEU A 159 8.74 -11.92 -1.66
CA LEU A 159 9.94 -11.30 -2.26
C LEU A 159 10.55 -12.20 -3.33
N LYS A 160 10.53 -13.51 -3.13
CA LYS A 160 10.98 -14.49 -4.14
C LYS A 160 10.14 -14.43 -5.43
N TYR A 161 8.85 -14.14 -5.29
CA TYR A 161 7.89 -14.12 -6.40
C TYR A 161 7.44 -12.70 -6.74
N TRP A 162 8.24 -11.67 -6.38
CA TRP A 162 7.87 -10.28 -6.52
C TRP A 162 7.40 -9.91 -7.92
N ASP A 163 8.14 -10.37 -8.93
CA ASP A 163 7.82 -10.11 -10.35
C ASP A 163 6.53 -10.77 -10.81
N LYS A 164 6.07 -11.80 -10.09
CA LYS A 164 4.84 -12.51 -10.39
C LYS A 164 3.60 -11.82 -9.79
N ILE A 165 3.78 -10.89 -8.86
CA ILE A 165 2.69 -10.15 -8.20
C ILE A 165 2.31 -8.95 -9.07
N THR A 166 1.01 -8.78 -9.36
CA THR A 166 0.54 -7.57 -10.05
C THR A 166 0.77 -6.34 -9.17
N TYR A 167 1.20 -5.23 -9.79
CA TYR A 167 1.74 -4.07 -9.05
C TYR A 167 0.81 -3.52 -7.94
N PRO A 168 -0.54 -3.47 -8.06
CA PRO A 168 -1.35 -2.96 -6.96
C PRO A 168 -1.32 -3.85 -5.71
N PHE A 169 -1.01 -5.14 -5.85
CA PHE A 169 -0.90 -6.05 -4.72
C PHE A 169 0.46 -6.04 -4.05
N ARG A 170 1.51 -5.55 -4.72
CA ARG A 170 2.86 -5.43 -4.15
C ARG A 170 2.90 -4.59 -2.88
N ARG A 171 2.03 -3.57 -2.76
CA ARG A 171 1.92 -2.72 -1.57
C ARG A 171 1.59 -3.48 -0.28
N VAL A 172 0.99 -4.66 -0.38
CA VAL A 172 0.69 -5.50 0.79
C VAL A 172 1.95 -6.14 1.36
N PHE A 173 2.92 -6.41 0.50
CA PHE A 173 4.13 -7.15 0.82
C PHE A 173 5.38 -6.28 0.92
N SER A 174 5.33 -5.03 0.47
CA SER A 174 6.44 -4.08 0.57
C SER A 174 6.89 -3.90 2.01
N LYS A 175 8.19 -3.94 2.25
CA LYS A 175 8.81 -3.57 3.53
C LYS A 175 8.99 -2.06 3.55
N ASN A 176 8.31 -1.40 4.49
CA ASN A 176 8.32 0.05 4.60
C ASN A 176 9.22 0.47 5.76
N ILE A 177 10.29 1.17 5.45
CA ILE A 177 11.32 1.59 6.39
C ILE A 177 11.23 3.10 6.59
N LEU A 178 10.98 3.52 7.82
CA LEU A 178 11.00 4.91 8.21
C LEU A 178 12.37 5.28 8.80
N ILE A 179 12.91 6.40 8.35
CA ILE A 179 14.09 7.04 8.94
C ILE A 179 13.65 8.41 9.42
N CYS A 180 13.73 8.64 10.70
CA CYS A 180 13.31 9.88 11.33
C CYS A 180 14.35 10.33 12.38
N GLY A 181 14.15 11.50 12.96
CA GLY A 181 15.06 12.14 13.88
C GLY A 181 14.99 13.65 13.72
N THR A 182 15.79 14.39 14.48
CA THR A 182 15.82 15.84 14.48
C THR A 182 16.52 16.43 13.24
N ALA A 183 16.58 17.75 13.15
CA ALA A 183 17.26 18.44 12.06
C ALA A 183 18.75 18.08 11.99
N SER A 184 19.32 18.13 10.78
CA SER A 184 20.77 17.99 10.48
C SER A 184 21.42 16.64 10.85
N GLU A 185 20.65 15.59 11.14
CA GLU A 185 21.16 14.24 11.44
C GLU A 185 21.46 13.39 10.20
N GLY A 186 21.38 13.96 9.00
CA GLY A 186 21.73 13.25 7.75
C GLY A 186 20.64 12.28 7.25
N LYS A 187 19.39 12.36 7.73
CA LYS A 187 18.25 11.51 7.33
C LYS A 187 18.08 11.42 5.81
N THR A 188 17.97 12.57 5.16
CA THR A 188 17.73 12.67 3.71
C THR A 188 18.85 12.02 2.89
N THR A 189 20.11 12.22 3.30
CA THR A 189 21.26 11.58 2.68
C THR A 189 21.20 10.08 2.84
N LEU A 190 20.92 9.61 4.04
CA LEU A 190 20.82 8.20 4.37
C LEU A 190 19.69 7.50 3.57
N VAL A 191 18.52 8.12 3.48
CA VAL A 191 17.38 7.62 2.70
C VAL A 191 17.71 7.52 1.21
N LYS A 192 18.35 8.55 0.64
CA LYS A 192 18.79 8.56 -0.76
C LYS A 192 19.84 7.47 -1.05
N ASP A 193 20.79 7.28 -0.15
CA ASP A 193 21.85 6.28 -0.35
C ASP A 193 21.34 4.85 -0.16
N LEU A 194 20.43 4.63 0.77
CA LEU A 194 19.71 3.33 0.89
C LEU A 194 18.86 3.05 -0.35
N GLY A 195 18.13 4.05 -0.86
CA GLY A 195 17.38 3.93 -2.10
C GLY A 195 18.26 3.51 -3.28
N LYS A 196 19.43 4.13 -3.43
CA LYS A 196 20.41 3.75 -4.46
C LYS A 196 20.98 2.35 -4.23
N TYR A 197 21.36 2.02 -3.00
CA TYR A 197 21.95 0.72 -2.66
C TYR A 197 21.01 -0.45 -2.97
N PHE A 198 19.73 -0.30 -2.66
CA PHE A 198 18.72 -1.33 -2.88
C PHE A 198 18.00 -1.21 -4.24
N ASN A 199 18.29 -0.20 -5.06
CA ASN A 199 17.51 0.16 -6.25
C ASN A 199 16.02 0.31 -5.92
N ALA A 200 15.71 0.89 -4.77
CA ALA A 200 14.38 0.98 -4.19
C ALA A 200 13.84 2.42 -4.25
N PRO A 201 12.52 2.61 -4.34
CA PRO A 201 11.92 3.93 -4.22
C PRO A 201 12.14 4.50 -2.82
N TYR A 202 12.26 5.81 -2.76
CA TYR A 202 12.36 6.54 -1.50
C TYR A 202 11.54 7.84 -1.56
N ALA A 203 11.14 8.34 -0.40
CA ALA A 203 10.51 9.64 -0.25
C ALA A 203 11.35 10.53 0.66
N THR A 204 11.62 11.74 0.21
CA THR A 204 12.24 12.81 1.00
C THR A 204 11.17 13.57 1.80
N GLU A 205 11.59 14.38 2.75
CA GLU A 205 10.71 15.21 3.57
C GLU A 205 9.90 16.18 2.71
N TYR A 206 8.55 16.10 2.83
CA TYR A 206 7.64 16.93 2.04
C TYR A 206 7.59 18.38 2.53
N ALA A 207 7.72 18.61 3.84
CA ALA A 207 7.69 19.96 4.42
C ALA A 207 8.72 20.87 3.78
N ARG A 208 9.94 20.36 3.56
CA ARG A 208 11.01 21.12 2.86
C ARG A 208 10.61 21.48 1.44
N GLU A 209 10.10 20.53 0.68
CA GLU A 209 9.65 20.78 -0.71
C GLU A 209 8.50 21.80 -0.77
N TYR A 210 7.58 21.72 0.19
CA TYR A 210 6.47 22.66 0.30
C TYR A 210 6.98 24.08 0.58
N MET A 211 7.84 24.26 1.58
CA MET A 211 8.40 25.56 1.94
C MET A 211 9.20 26.17 0.77
N GLU A 212 10.03 25.39 0.09
CA GLU A 212 10.77 25.83 -1.10
C GLU A 212 9.83 26.26 -2.24
N GLN A 213 8.77 25.50 -2.52
CA GLN A 213 7.83 25.80 -3.60
C GLN A 213 6.90 26.98 -3.29
N SER A 214 6.54 27.15 -2.03
CA SER A 214 5.64 28.23 -1.57
C SER A 214 6.39 29.51 -1.19
N TYR A 215 7.74 29.47 -1.16
CA TYR A 215 8.60 30.57 -0.71
C TYR A 215 8.28 31.04 0.72
N VAL A 216 7.93 30.09 1.62
CA VAL A 216 7.66 30.35 3.03
C VAL A 216 8.79 29.83 3.91
N SER A 217 9.07 30.54 4.98
CA SER A 217 10.04 30.19 6.01
C SER A 217 9.34 29.56 7.21
N GLU A 218 10.06 28.86 8.04
CA GLU A 218 9.52 28.12 9.19
C GLU A 218 8.75 29.02 10.19
N TRP A 219 9.15 30.28 10.36
CA TRP A 219 8.49 31.25 11.24
C TRP A 219 7.16 31.79 10.71
N GLU A 220 6.86 31.58 9.41
CA GLU A 220 5.60 32.02 8.77
C GLU A 220 4.53 30.92 8.78
N LEU A 221 4.88 29.69 9.24
CA LEU A 221 4.00 28.54 9.18
C LEU A 221 2.83 28.65 10.16
N ASP A 222 1.62 28.39 9.66
CA ASP A 222 0.41 28.28 10.44
C ASP A 222 -0.12 26.83 10.53
N GLY A 223 -1.23 26.61 11.20
CA GLY A 223 -1.84 25.29 11.35
C GLY A 223 -2.22 24.63 10.03
N MET A 224 -2.55 25.42 8.99
CA MET A 224 -2.90 24.87 7.67
C MET A 224 -1.69 24.36 6.91
N ASP A 225 -0.52 24.96 7.08
CA ASP A 225 0.74 24.45 6.52
C ASP A 225 1.08 23.09 7.10
N TYR A 226 0.94 22.93 8.43
CA TYR A 226 1.14 21.63 9.06
C TYR A 226 0.16 20.56 8.57
N MET A 227 -1.10 20.92 8.32
CA MET A 227 -2.07 20.02 7.69
C MET A 227 -1.65 19.63 6.28
N ALA A 228 -1.10 20.58 5.50
CA ALA A 228 -0.55 20.31 4.18
C ALA A 228 0.68 19.38 4.26
N PHE A 229 1.56 19.54 5.26
CA PHE A 229 2.68 18.63 5.48
C PHE A 229 2.23 17.20 5.76
N LEU A 230 1.22 17.03 6.62
CA LEU A 230 0.67 15.72 6.96
C LEU A 230 0.10 14.99 5.73
N ASP A 231 -0.75 15.65 4.94
CA ASP A 231 -1.34 15.07 3.74
C ASP A 231 -0.30 14.85 2.65
N GLY A 232 0.57 15.83 2.41
CA GLY A 232 1.60 15.77 1.38
C GLY A 232 2.60 14.65 1.63
N GLN A 233 3.13 14.52 2.85
CA GLN A 233 4.04 13.43 3.20
C GLN A 233 3.36 12.06 3.09
N TYR A 234 2.13 11.93 3.57
CA TYR A 234 1.37 10.70 3.44
C TYR A 234 1.16 10.29 1.97
N ARG A 235 0.76 11.23 1.12
CA ARG A 235 0.57 10.97 -0.33
C ARG A 235 1.87 10.61 -1.01
N LYS A 236 2.96 11.29 -0.69
CA LYS A 236 4.29 11.04 -1.24
C LYS A 236 4.79 9.64 -0.88
N ASN A 237 4.73 9.27 0.40
CA ASN A 237 5.09 7.93 0.87
C ASN A 237 4.25 6.86 0.18
N LYS A 238 2.93 7.07 0.09
CA LYS A 238 2.02 6.14 -0.57
C LYS A 238 2.28 6.01 -2.07
N ALA A 239 2.64 7.10 -2.76
CA ALA A 239 3.00 7.06 -4.17
C ALA A 239 4.25 6.19 -4.40
N MET A 240 5.27 6.32 -3.54
CA MET A 240 6.50 5.52 -3.63
C MET A 240 6.24 4.04 -3.32
N ILE A 241 5.44 3.72 -2.29
CA ILE A 241 5.03 2.33 -1.99
C ILE A 241 4.30 1.70 -3.17
N ASN A 242 3.48 2.48 -3.88
CA ASN A 242 2.69 2.03 -5.03
C ASN A 242 3.45 2.12 -6.36
N SER A 243 4.66 2.64 -6.35
CA SER A 243 5.47 2.79 -7.57
C SER A 243 5.75 1.43 -8.22
N PRO A 244 5.67 1.32 -9.55
CA PRO A 244 6.15 0.15 -10.29
C PRO A 244 7.63 -0.17 -10.01
N ALA A 245 8.43 0.84 -9.64
CA ALA A 245 9.83 0.68 -9.25
C ALA A 245 10.01 0.07 -7.85
N ASN A 246 8.94 -0.10 -7.06
CA ASN A 246 9.04 -0.80 -5.78
C ASN A 246 9.41 -2.27 -6.01
N ASN A 247 10.59 -2.64 -5.52
CA ASN A 247 11.17 -3.98 -5.65
C ASN A 247 11.09 -4.80 -4.35
N GLY A 248 10.23 -4.40 -3.42
CA GLY A 248 9.99 -5.09 -2.15
C GLY A 248 10.38 -4.29 -0.92
N VAL A 249 11.06 -3.15 -1.07
CA VAL A 249 11.39 -2.23 0.02
C VAL A 249 11.16 -0.77 -0.39
N PHE A 250 10.80 0.06 0.56
CA PHE A 250 10.61 1.50 0.42
C PHE A 250 11.24 2.21 1.62
N PHE A 251 11.93 3.34 1.39
CA PHE A 251 12.54 4.16 2.43
C PHE A 251 11.85 5.53 2.49
N ALA A 252 11.48 5.97 3.69
CA ALA A 252 10.90 7.30 3.93
C ALA A 252 11.81 8.14 4.82
N ASP A 253 12.01 9.39 4.43
CA ASP A 253 12.52 10.46 5.27
C ASP A 253 11.31 11.18 5.86
N SER A 254 11.06 10.96 7.13
CA SER A 254 9.94 11.54 7.88
C SER A 254 8.54 10.97 7.59
N ASP A 255 7.65 11.22 8.51
CA ASP A 255 6.23 10.89 8.44
C ASP A 255 5.39 11.83 9.34
N SER A 256 4.12 11.49 9.56
CA SER A 256 3.19 12.26 10.40
C SER A 256 3.66 12.44 11.86
N MET A 257 4.44 11.50 12.41
CA MET A 257 4.98 11.61 13.78
C MET A 257 6.05 12.70 13.86
N THR A 258 6.84 12.87 12.80
CA THR A 258 7.84 13.94 12.70
C THR A 258 7.17 15.31 12.55
N THR A 259 6.14 15.43 11.72
CA THR A 259 5.36 16.68 11.60
C THR A 259 4.73 17.06 12.93
N ARG A 260 4.12 16.09 13.63
CA ARG A 260 3.57 16.30 14.97
C ARG A 260 4.64 16.76 15.98
N MET A 261 5.83 16.18 15.95
CA MET A 261 6.94 16.55 16.82
C MET A 261 7.28 18.05 16.69
N TYR A 262 7.42 18.54 15.45
CA TYR A 262 7.69 19.96 15.22
C TYR A 262 6.52 20.84 15.65
N ALA A 263 5.29 20.50 15.33
CA ALA A 263 4.11 21.23 15.79
C ALA A 263 4.01 21.27 17.33
N GLU A 264 4.33 20.15 18.02
CA GLU A 264 4.36 20.09 19.48
C GLU A 264 5.47 20.94 20.11
N TYR A 265 6.57 21.10 19.42
CA TYR A 265 7.66 21.95 19.88
C TYR A 265 7.35 23.43 19.65
N TYR A 266 6.95 23.79 18.43
CA TYR A 266 6.80 25.18 18.01
C TYR A 266 5.57 25.89 18.58
N HIS A 267 4.44 25.19 18.85
CA HIS A 267 3.28 25.85 19.46
C HIS A 267 3.57 26.42 20.87
N ARG A 268 4.69 26.07 21.48
CA ARG A 268 5.12 26.58 22.79
C ARG A 268 5.89 27.91 22.67
N ASP A 269 6.29 28.27 21.48
CA ASP A 269 7.01 29.52 21.20
C ASP A 269 6.00 30.62 20.86
N PRO A 270 5.89 31.67 21.71
CA PRO A 270 4.94 32.76 21.47
C PRO A 270 5.32 33.68 20.30
N GLU A 271 6.51 33.53 19.73
CA GLU A 271 6.95 34.26 18.51
C GLU A 271 6.45 33.58 17.22
N LEU A 272 5.95 32.36 17.34
CA LEU A 272 5.41 31.58 16.20
C LEU A 272 3.88 31.64 16.19
N ASP A 273 3.29 31.70 15.00
CA ASP A 273 1.84 31.83 14.80
C ASP A 273 1.15 30.46 14.79
N LEU A 274 1.48 29.60 15.78
CA LEU A 274 0.88 28.28 15.96
C LEU A 274 0.24 28.18 17.34
N THR A 275 -1.08 28.25 17.38
CA THR A 275 -1.85 28.19 18.62
C THR A 275 -1.93 26.79 19.22
N GLU A 276 -2.22 26.68 20.54
CA GLU A 276 -2.46 25.38 21.17
C GLU A 276 -3.68 24.65 20.60
N GLU A 277 -4.69 25.39 20.10
CA GLU A 277 -5.89 24.81 19.49
C GLU A 277 -5.53 24.15 18.14
N GLU A 278 -4.80 24.84 17.29
CA GLU A 278 -4.28 24.31 16.02
C GLU A 278 -3.35 23.11 16.23
N PHE A 279 -2.48 23.18 17.23
CA PHE A 279 -1.64 22.01 17.59
C PHE A 279 -2.50 20.79 17.94
N LYS A 280 -3.59 20.95 18.71
CA LYS A 280 -4.49 19.84 19.04
C LYS A 280 -5.14 19.23 17.79
N GLU A 281 -5.55 20.07 16.83
CA GLU A 281 -6.09 19.61 15.57
C GLU A 281 -5.05 18.85 14.74
N ILE A 282 -3.83 19.39 14.64
CA ILE A 282 -2.70 18.75 13.96
C ILE A 282 -2.38 17.39 14.61
N ALA A 283 -2.33 17.31 15.94
CA ALA A 283 -2.06 16.08 16.67
C ALA A 283 -3.10 14.99 16.37
N VAL A 284 -4.38 15.35 16.34
CA VAL A 284 -5.47 14.42 15.99
C VAL A 284 -5.34 13.94 14.53
N ALA A 285 -5.03 14.84 13.60
CA ALA A 285 -4.82 14.50 12.19
C ALA A 285 -3.58 13.59 12.02
N ALA A 286 -2.47 13.92 12.69
CA ALA A 286 -1.25 13.12 12.67
C ALA A 286 -1.49 11.71 13.19
N ASP A 287 -2.20 11.56 14.30
CA ASP A 287 -2.57 10.24 14.87
C ASP A 287 -3.45 9.44 13.92
N ALA A 288 -4.40 10.08 13.26
CA ALA A 288 -5.27 9.43 12.29
C ALA A 288 -4.49 8.92 11.07
N ILE A 289 -3.49 9.66 10.60
CA ILE A 289 -2.62 9.27 9.50
C ILE A 289 -1.66 8.16 9.94
N THR A 290 -1.02 8.29 11.11
CA THR A 290 -0.11 7.28 11.67
C THR A 290 -0.77 5.90 11.74
N LYS A 291 -2.03 5.84 12.16
CA LYS A 291 -2.83 4.58 12.19
C LYS A 291 -3.07 3.97 10.80
N LYS A 292 -2.87 4.71 9.71
CA LYS A 292 -3.00 4.24 8.32
C LYS A 292 -1.66 3.88 7.69
N CYS A 293 -0.57 4.35 8.27
CA CYS A 293 0.78 3.99 7.86
C CYS A 293 1.16 2.61 8.43
N ARG A 294 1.88 1.82 7.63
CA ARG A 294 2.48 0.58 8.07
C ARG A 294 3.98 0.71 7.94
N TRP A 295 4.66 0.75 9.07
CA TRP A 295 6.11 0.68 9.14
C TRP A 295 6.53 -0.72 9.59
N ASP A 296 7.45 -1.34 8.87
CA ASP A 296 8.05 -2.63 9.22
C ASP A 296 9.28 -2.42 10.14
N ARG A 297 9.95 -1.25 10.00
CA ARG A 297 11.04 -0.81 10.87
C ARG A 297 11.09 0.72 10.92
N ILE A 298 11.45 1.27 12.06
CA ILE A 298 11.62 2.71 12.30
C ILE A 298 13.02 2.93 12.85
N TYR A 299 13.85 3.63 12.12
CA TYR A 299 15.18 4.06 12.56
C TYR A 299 15.11 5.51 13.02
N VAL A 300 15.45 5.76 14.28
CA VAL A 300 15.48 7.09 14.85
C VAL A 300 16.94 7.49 15.07
N LEU A 301 17.39 8.52 14.35
CA LEU A 301 18.75 9.04 14.51
C LEU A 301 18.81 9.87 15.78
N ALA A 302 19.72 9.50 16.69
CA ALA A 302 20.01 10.27 17.87
C ALA A 302 20.77 11.55 17.51
N PRO A 303 20.55 12.66 18.23
CA PRO A 303 21.27 13.91 17.97
C PRO A 303 22.79 13.77 18.12
N HIS A 304 23.51 14.22 17.11
CA HIS A 304 24.98 14.27 17.10
C HIS A 304 25.49 15.72 17.09
N GLY A 305 26.73 15.93 17.51
CA GLY A 305 27.25 17.24 17.81
C GLY A 305 27.44 18.23 16.65
N ILE A 306 27.32 17.82 15.38
CA ILE A 306 27.56 18.72 14.25
C ILE A 306 26.21 19.12 13.65
N PHE A 307 25.87 20.41 13.79
CA PHE A 307 24.74 21.01 13.10
C PHE A 307 25.20 21.59 11.76
N VAL A 308 24.45 21.33 10.70
CA VAL A 308 24.65 21.99 9.38
C VAL A 308 23.40 22.82 9.13
N ASP A 309 23.56 24.14 9.16
CA ASP A 309 22.51 25.09 8.81
C ASP A 309 22.24 25.01 7.31
N ASP A 310 21.01 24.69 6.94
CA ASP A 310 20.55 24.72 5.55
C ASP A 310 19.72 25.97 5.20
N HIS A 311 19.73 26.96 6.10
CA HIS A 311 19.03 28.25 5.96
C HIS A 311 17.49 28.16 5.76
N THR A 312 16.89 27.02 6.07
CA THR A 312 15.45 26.84 5.96
C THR A 312 14.73 26.86 7.31
N ARG A 313 15.48 26.93 8.41
CA ARG A 313 14.97 26.81 9.77
C ARG A 313 15.00 28.14 10.50
N TYR A 314 13.90 28.44 11.22
CA TYR A 314 13.79 29.64 12.06
C TYR A 314 14.68 29.55 13.30
N MET A 315 14.73 28.39 13.94
CA MET A 315 15.54 28.20 15.13
C MET A 315 16.93 27.67 14.77
N GLU A 316 17.96 28.26 15.36
CA GLU A 316 19.32 27.74 15.27
C GLU A 316 19.45 26.46 16.10
N PHE A 317 19.08 25.32 15.54
CA PHE A 317 19.27 24.00 16.17
C PHE A 317 20.76 23.64 16.37
N SER A 318 21.60 24.63 16.50
CA SER A 318 23.00 24.47 16.93
C SER A 318 23.09 23.94 18.37
N ASP A 319 22.09 24.24 19.23
CA ASP A 319 22.05 23.73 20.59
C ASP A 319 21.62 22.26 20.58
N VAL A 320 22.50 21.43 21.11
CA VAL A 320 22.24 20.01 21.29
C VAL A 320 21.08 19.72 22.26
N ASN A 321 20.81 20.64 23.21
CA ASN A 321 19.71 20.46 24.17
C ASN A 321 18.35 20.57 23.48
N GLU A 322 18.16 21.50 22.56
CA GLU A 322 16.93 21.64 21.77
C GLU A 322 16.69 20.39 20.91
N ARG A 323 17.75 19.90 20.25
CA ARG A 323 17.65 18.66 19.48
C ARG A 323 17.36 17.44 20.35
N ASN A 324 17.87 17.39 21.58
CA ASN A 324 17.53 16.34 22.53
C ASN A 324 16.07 16.42 22.96
N GLU A 325 15.52 17.62 23.20
CA GLU A 325 14.09 17.79 23.51
C GLU A 325 13.21 17.31 22.36
N LEU A 326 13.48 17.73 21.11
CA LEU A 326 12.79 17.25 19.93
C LEU A 326 12.89 15.73 19.77
N PHE A 327 14.04 15.14 20.04
CA PHE A 327 14.23 13.70 19.99
C PHE A 327 13.37 12.98 21.05
N GLU A 328 13.27 13.51 22.27
CA GLU A 328 12.40 12.96 23.31
C GLU A 328 10.92 13.05 22.91
N ILE A 329 10.47 14.19 22.37
CA ILE A 329 9.12 14.37 21.86
C ILE A 329 8.82 13.32 20.78
N LEU A 330 9.72 13.16 19.79
CA LEU A 330 9.56 12.16 18.73
C LEU A 330 9.44 10.75 19.28
N CYS A 331 10.34 10.35 20.20
CA CYS A 331 10.30 9.04 20.83
C CYS A 331 8.99 8.81 21.60
N ASN A 332 8.48 9.82 22.28
CA ASN A 332 7.21 9.75 23.00
C ASN A 332 6.03 9.61 22.04
N ASN A 333 6.02 10.36 20.91
CA ASN A 333 5.00 10.23 19.88
C ASN A 333 5.00 8.83 19.25
N ILE A 334 6.17 8.25 18.97
CA ILE A 334 6.29 6.90 18.46
C ILE A 334 5.77 5.87 19.49
N LYS A 335 6.11 6.01 20.76
CA LYS A 335 5.58 5.15 21.85
C LYS A 335 4.06 5.22 21.93
N ALA A 336 3.50 6.43 21.94
CA ALA A 336 2.06 6.66 21.98
C ALA A 336 1.32 6.06 20.78
N SER A 337 1.97 6.00 19.62
CA SER A 337 1.40 5.39 18.40
C SER A 337 1.36 3.85 18.44
N GLY A 338 1.99 3.20 19.42
CA GLY A 338 2.11 1.74 19.53
C GLY A 338 3.13 1.11 18.55
N ASN A 339 4.05 1.89 17.99
CA ASN A 339 5.07 1.40 17.05
C ASN A 339 6.48 1.25 17.67
N TRP A 340 6.60 1.35 18.98
CA TRP A 340 7.90 1.34 19.66
C TRP A 340 8.67 0.01 19.51
N ASP A 341 7.97 -1.09 19.38
CA ASP A 341 8.53 -2.42 19.12
C ASP A 341 9.31 -2.53 17.80
N LYS A 342 9.07 -1.60 16.87
CA LYS A 342 9.72 -1.51 15.57
C LYS A 342 10.93 -0.57 15.54
N VAL A 343 11.19 0.12 16.66
CA VAL A 343 12.19 1.18 16.74
C VAL A 343 13.60 0.61 16.93
N VAL A 344 14.53 1.20 16.19
CA VAL A 344 15.98 1.06 16.39
C VAL A 344 16.58 2.45 16.48
N ILE A 345 17.18 2.77 17.63
CA ILE A 345 17.93 4.02 17.78
C ILE A 345 19.28 3.86 17.11
N LEU A 346 19.66 4.87 16.33
CA LEU A 346 20.94 4.97 15.64
C LEU A 346 21.74 6.11 16.28
N ASP A 347 22.82 5.75 16.95
CA ASP A 347 23.67 6.65 17.74
C ASP A 347 25.15 6.58 17.32
N SER A 348 25.42 5.92 16.21
CA SER A 348 26.78 5.72 15.68
C SER A 348 27.08 6.65 14.51
N GLY A 349 28.30 6.57 13.97
CA GLY A 349 28.67 7.32 12.76
C GLY A 349 27.82 6.93 11.55
N TYR A 350 27.81 7.83 10.55
CA TYR A 350 26.97 7.65 9.35
C TYR A 350 27.12 6.29 8.68
N TYR A 351 28.33 5.83 8.49
CA TYR A 351 28.61 4.57 7.79
C TYR A 351 28.20 3.33 8.60
N GLU A 352 28.39 3.36 9.91
CA GLU A 352 27.95 2.30 10.81
C GLU A 352 26.41 2.19 10.82
N ASN A 353 25.73 3.33 10.90
CA ASN A 353 24.27 3.41 10.80
C ASN A 353 23.78 2.90 9.45
N PHE A 354 24.41 3.31 8.35
CA PHE A 354 24.10 2.82 7.02
C PHE A 354 24.27 1.29 6.93
N LYS A 355 25.39 0.74 7.37
CA LYS A 355 25.65 -0.71 7.36
C LYS A 355 24.64 -1.47 8.20
N LYS A 356 24.28 -0.95 9.37
CA LYS A 356 23.29 -1.56 10.25
C LYS A 356 21.95 -1.68 9.53
N ILE A 357 21.46 -0.62 8.93
CA ILE A 357 20.18 -0.65 8.18
C ILE A 357 20.27 -1.63 6.99
N VAL A 358 21.38 -1.62 6.25
CA VAL A 358 21.57 -2.54 5.12
C VAL A 358 21.50 -3.99 5.57
N ASN A 359 22.13 -4.35 6.68
CA ASN A 359 22.11 -5.71 7.20
C ASN A 359 20.71 -6.11 7.68
N ASP A 360 20.05 -5.25 8.47
CA ASP A 360 18.70 -5.49 8.97
C ASP A 360 17.70 -5.69 7.80
N VAL A 361 17.80 -4.87 6.74
CA VAL A 361 16.93 -5.00 5.56
C VAL A 361 17.24 -6.29 4.79
N LYS A 362 18.50 -6.69 4.63
CA LYS A 362 18.88 -7.97 4.01
C LYS A 362 18.31 -9.15 4.78
N GLU A 363 18.40 -9.14 6.10
CA GLU A 363 17.79 -10.16 6.95
C GLU A 363 16.27 -10.24 6.79
N MET A 364 15.59 -9.12 6.60
CA MET A 364 14.15 -9.12 6.29
C MET A 364 13.83 -9.81 4.96
N TYR A 365 14.74 -9.73 3.98
CA TYR A 365 14.61 -10.45 2.70
C TYR A 365 14.87 -11.94 2.83
N GLU A 366 15.92 -12.33 3.57
CA GLU A 366 16.36 -13.73 3.70
C GLU A 366 15.40 -14.55 4.56
N ASN A 367 14.92 -13.97 5.66
CA ASN A 367 14.07 -14.67 6.61
C ASN A 367 12.63 -14.88 6.12
N GLY A 368 12.22 -14.26 4.99
CA GLY A 368 10.92 -14.48 4.35
C GLY A 368 9.69 -14.25 5.25
N ASN A 369 9.94 -13.95 6.51
CA ASN A 369 8.93 -13.87 7.55
C ASN A 369 8.14 -12.58 7.40
N LEU A 370 7.08 -12.69 6.61
CA LEU A 370 5.90 -11.86 6.75
C LEU A 370 5.10 -12.44 7.92
N ALA A 371 5.29 -11.86 9.10
CA ALA A 371 4.35 -12.07 10.18
C ALA A 371 2.99 -11.45 9.83
#